data_4529da2d6a8fca983a0ee176e4feec1f
#
_entry.id   4529da2d6a8fca983a0ee176e4feec1f
#
_cell.length_a   1.000
_cell.length_b   1.000
_cell.length_c   1.000
_cell.angle_alpha   90.00
_cell.angle_beta   90.00
_cell.angle_gamma   90.00
#
_symmetry.space_group_name_H-M   'P 1'
#
loop_
_entity.id
_entity.type
_entity.pdbx_description
1 polymer ?
#
loop_
_entity_poly.entity_id
_entity_poly.type
_entity_poly.pdbx_seq_one_letter_code
_entity_poly.pdbx_strand_id
1 'polypeptide(L)'
;MNASVWAPLAGRRLLLVGPVPPPSGGMANQTRQLRELLIGEGLQVDLLPTNPPYRPAWLASWRGVRAVARLVGYVGRLWRACGRADVVHVMANSGWSWHLFAAPAIWVAAWRGRPVVVNYRGGEADSFLQRAARWVRPSLRRCARLVVPSGFLEAVFAKHGLPAHVVPNIVDTARFRPEPKPAPGGFHVLVARNLEPIYDNASALRAMARVLTQVPDARMTVAGSGPEAERLQALAQQLGLSHAVRFAGRLDREAMADLYRQADVLLNASLVDNMPNSLLEAMASGVAVVSTNVGGVPYIAQDGETACLVPPGDDGAMAQALVRLAQDAAQRDRLRVNGLAAVARYTWPAVAPQWATVYAEALASRA
;
A
#
# COMPACT_ATOMS: atom_id res chain seq x y z
N MET A 1 -5.62 -20.85 15.84
CA MET A 1 -4.40 -20.15 16.34
C MET A 1 -3.23 -21.10 16.20
N ASN A 2 -2.28 -20.81 15.30
CA ASN A 2 -1.05 -21.60 15.14
C ASN A 2 -0.01 -21.16 16.18
N ALA A 3 -0.21 -21.49 17.44
CA ALA A 3 0.68 -21.13 18.55
C ALA A 3 2.16 -21.55 18.30
N SER A 4 2.41 -22.55 17.45
CA SER A 4 3.75 -23.05 17.17
C SER A 4 4.60 -22.07 16.31
N VAL A 5 3.98 -21.31 15.41
CA VAL A 5 4.70 -20.40 14.48
C VAL A 5 5.30 -19.19 15.22
N TRP A 6 4.62 -18.71 16.26
CA TRP A 6 5.05 -17.57 17.07
C TRP A 6 5.85 -17.94 18.31
N ALA A 7 6.11 -19.23 18.55
CA ALA A 7 6.86 -19.71 19.72
C ALA A 7 8.20 -18.98 19.95
N PRO A 8 9.03 -18.67 18.91
CA PRO A 8 10.29 -17.92 19.10
C PRO A 8 10.10 -16.49 19.63
N LEU A 9 8.88 -15.95 19.50
CA LEU A 9 8.53 -14.58 19.92
C LEU A 9 7.72 -14.58 21.24
N ALA A 10 7.46 -15.72 21.83
CA ALA A 10 6.73 -15.81 23.10
C ALA A 10 7.40 -14.97 24.19
N GLY A 11 6.64 -14.07 24.81
CA GLY A 11 7.13 -13.15 25.83
C GLY A 11 8.04 -12.01 25.33
N ARG A 12 8.32 -11.96 24.03
CA ARG A 12 9.13 -10.89 23.42
C ARG A 12 8.27 -9.67 23.08
N ARG A 13 8.91 -8.50 23.18
CA ARG A 13 8.29 -7.20 22.88
C ARG A 13 8.77 -6.67 21.53
N LEU A 14 7.84 -6.47 20.61
CA LEU A 14 8.07 -5.88 19.31
C LEU A 14 7.79 -4.37 19.37
N LEU A 15 8.70 -3.53 18.88
CA LEU A 15 8.46 -2.11 18.64
C LEU A 15 8.20 -1.88 17.14
N LEU A 16 6.98 -1.50 16.78
CA LEU A 16 6.63 -1.10 15.44
C LEU A 16 6.76 0.43 15.29
N VAL A 17 7.60 0.88 14.38
CA VAL A 17 7.87 2.29 14.08
C VAL A 17 7.34 2.62 12.70
N GLY A 18 6.33 3.49 12.58
CA GLY A 18 5.74 3.83 11.28
C GLY A 18 4.65 4.88 11.36
N PRO A 19 4.15 5.36 10.21
CA PRO A 19 3.01 6.26 10.20
C PRO A 19 1.73 5.52 10.57
N VAL A 20 0.79 6.27 11.16
CA VAL A 20 -0.56 5.78 11.48
C VAL A 20 -1.60 6.79 11.01
N PRO A 21 -2.83 6.36 10.72
CA PRO A 21 -3.94 7.29 10.50
C PRO A 21 -4.23 8.17 11.73
N PRO A 22 -4.70 9.42 11.59
CA PRO A 22 -4.72 10.23 10.38
C PRO A 22 -3.35 10.84 10.02
N PRO A 23 -3.09 11.19 8.73
CA PRO A 23 -3.93 10.92 7.56
C PRO A 23 -3.87 9.45 7.13
N SER A 24 -4.97 8.93 6.58
CA SER A 24 -4.99 7.57 6.01
C SER A 24 -4.17 7.53 4.72
N GLY A 25 -3.43 6.45 4.54
CA GLY A 25 -2.61 6.17 3.37
C GLY A 25 -2.18 4.71 3.38
N GLY A 26 -1.71 4.18 2.26
CA GLY A 26 -1.38 2.76 2.13
C GLY A 26 -0.48 2.25 3.25
N MET A 27 0.66 2.90 3.50
CA MET A 27 1.59 2.50 4.55
C MET A 27 1.01 2.68 5.97
N ALA A 28 0.27 3.77 6.23
CA ALA A 28 -0.34 4.01 7.55
C ALA A 28 -1.40 2.95 7.89
N ASN A 29 -2.21 2.56 6.92
CA ASN A 29 -3.19 1.50 7.08
C ASN A 29 -2.53 0.14 7.30
N GLN A 30 -1.47 -0.19 6.55
CA GLN A 30 -0.70 -1.42 6.72
C GLN A 30 0.02 -1.47 8.08
N THR A 31 0.55 -0.34 8.58
CA THR A 31 1.17 -0.26 9.91
C THR A 31 0.15 -0.61 11.00
N ARG A 32 -1.03 0.02 10.95
CA ARG A 32 -2.10 -0.24 11.91
C ARG A 32 -2.59 -1.68 11.82
N GLN A 33 -2.86 -2.17 10.62
CA GLN A 33 -3.34 -3.53 10.39
C GLN A 33 -2.33 -4.59 10.88
N LEU A 34 -1.04 -4.43 10.56
CA LEU A 34 -0.02 -5.35 11.02
C LEU A 34 0.05 -5.39 12.56
N ARG A 35 -0.03 -4.22 13.22
CA ARG A 35 -0.07 -4.15 14.68
C ARG A 35 -1.27 -4.92 15.25
N GLU A 36 -2.46 -4.69 14.72
CA GLU A 36 -3.70 -5.34 15.18
C GLU A 36 -3.62 -6.86 15.01
N LEU A 37 -3.12 -7.33 13.86
CA LEU A 37 -2.95 -8.75 13.57
C LEU A 37 -1.93 -9.42 14.49
N LEU A 38 -0.78 -8.80 14.74
CA LEU A 38 0.25 -9.33 15.64
C LEU A 38 -0.24 -9.39 17.09
N ILE A 39 -1.00 -8.40 17.54
CA ILE A 39 -1.64 -8.43 18.88
C ILE A 39 -2.67 -9.56 18.94
N GLY A 40 -3.44 -9.79 17.88
CA GLY A 40 -4.38 -10.90 17.76
C GLY A 40 -3.72 -12.28 17.88
N GLU A 41 -2.44 -12.41 17.50
CA GLU A 41 -1.61 -13.61 17.72
C GLU A 41 -1.00 -13.71 19.14
N GLY A 42 -1.32 -12.77 20.04
CA GLY A 42 -0.85 -12.75 21.42
C GLY A 42 0.53 -12.11 21.63
N LEU A 43 1.07 -11.41 20.62
CA LEU A 43 2.37 -10.74 20.73
C LEU A 43 2.26 -9.38 21.44
N GLN A 44 3.30 -9.02 22.19
CA GLN A 44 3.42 -7.68 22.79
C GLN A 44 3.96 -6.68 21.75
N VAL A 45 3.09 -5.79 21.24
CA VAL A 45 3.44 -4.84 20.19
C VAL A 45 3.26 -3.40 20.64
N ASP A 46 4.37 -2.72 20.90
CA ASP A 46 4.41 -1.26 21.10
C ASP A 46 4.44 -0.55 19.75
N LEU A 47 3.76 0.60 19.64
CA LEU A 47 3.73 1.41 18.42
C LEU A 47 4.32 2.79 18.68
N LEU A 48 5.30 3.19 17.87
CA LEU A 48 5.84 4.54 17.83
C LEU A 48 5.46 5.24 16.52
N PRO A 49 4.46 6.14 16.54
CA PRO A 49 4.08 6.88 15.35
C PRO A 49 5.18 7.84 14.87
N THR A 50 5.43 7.87 13.54
CA THR A 50 6.32 8.84 12.90
C THR A 50 5.63 10.16 12.58
N ASN A 51 4.29 10.20 12.62
CA ASN A 51 3.45 11.35 12.32
C ASN A 51 2.57 11.80 13.51
N PRO A 52 3.09 11.94 14.73
CA PRO A 52 2.29 12.41 15.84
C PRO A 52 1.86 13.88 15.62
N PRO A 53 0.69 14.30 16.13
CA PRO A 53 0.28 15.69 16.11
C PRO A 53 1.28 16.58 16.86
N TYR A 54 1.37 17.85 16.43
CA TYR A 54 2.25 18.82 17.10
C TYR A 54 1.72 19.18 18.49
N ARG A 55 2.59 19.11 19.48
CA ARG A 55 2.31 19.59 20.85
C ARG A 55 3.52 20.36 21.35
N PRO A 56 3.38 21.63 21.81
CA PRO A 56 2.16 22.47 21.73
C PRO A 56 1.87 22.96 20.30
N ALA A 57 0.61 23.30 20.01
CA ALA A 57 0.14 23.61 18.65
C ALA A 57 0.82 24.87 18.04
N TRP A 58 1.26 25.84 18.86
CA TRP A 58 1.95 27.06 18.39
C TRP A 58 3.31 26.77 17.71
N LEU A 59 3.98 25.67 18.06
CA LEU A 59 5.21 25.22 17.36
C LEU A 59 4.95 24.93 15.87
N ALA A 60 3.72 24.72 15.46
CA ALA A 60 3.36 24.45 14.08
C ALA A 60 3.64 25.62 13.12
N SER A 61 3.69 26.86 13.61
CA SER A 61 3.92 28.08 12.81
C SER A 61 5.41 28.33 12.46
N TRP A 62 6.37 27.77 13.21
CA TRP A 62 7.80 28.04 13.04
C TRP A 62 8.48 26.93 12.22
N ARG A 63 8.57 27.08 10.89
CA ARG A 63 8.94 26.00 9.94
C ARG A 63 10.28 25.30 10.24
N GLY A 64 11.36 26.02 10.60
CA GLY A 64 12.68 25.44 10.89
C GLY A 64 12.78 24.80 12.28
N VAL A 65 12.38 25.54 13.32
CA VAL A 65 12.42 25.08 14.73
C VAL A 65 11.54 23.86 14.94
N ARG A 66 10.38 23.83 14.28
CA ARG A 66 9.44 22.73 14.29
C ARG A 66 10.07 21.39 13.85
N ALA A 67 10.86 21.41 12.76
CA ALA A 67 11.46 20.20 12.22
C ALA A 67 12.51 19.63 13.19
N VAL A 68 13.35 20.47 13.75
CA VAL A 68 14.41 20.08 14.72
C VAL A 68 13.76 19.58 16.02
N ALA A 69 12.82 20.32 16.61
CA ALA A 69 12.14 19.92 17.84
C ALA A 69 11.42 18.56 17.68
N ARG A 70 10.79 18.33 16.50
CA ARG A 70 10.14 17.06 16.17
C ARG A 70 11.15 15.94 16.09
N LEU A 71 12.29 16.14 15.44
CA LEU A 71 13.33 15.13 15.30
C LEU A 71 13.95 14.77 16.66
N VAL A 72 14.31 15.76 17.48
CA VAL A 72 14.85 15.55 18.83
C VAL A 72 13.85 14.79 19.71
N GLY A 73 12.60 15.24 19.73
CA GLY A 73 11.52 14.55 20.46
C GLY A 73 11.27 13.12 19.95
N TYR A 74 11.39 12.88 18.65
CA TYR A 74 11.27 11.56 18.03
C TYR A 74 12.42 10.66 18.47
N VAL A 75 13.68 11.12 18.38
CA VAL A 75 14.86 10.36 18.80
C VAL A 75 14.80 10.01 20.29
N GLY A 76 14.40 10.94 21.15
CA GLY A 76 14.23 10.67 22.58
C GLY A 76 13.17 9.60 22.89
N ARG A 77 12.06 9.60 22.15
CA ARG A 77 11.04 8.55 22.26
C ARG A 77 11.53 7.21 21.73
N LEU A 78 12.25 7.20 20.60
CA LEU A 78 12.90 6.01 20.06
C LEU A 78 13.86 5.38 21.07
N TRP A 79 14.72 6.20 21.67
CA TRP A 79 15.70 5.72 22.65
C TRP A 79 15.05 4.98 23.82
N ARG A 80 13.97 5.55 24.35
CA ARG A 80 13.21 4.93 25.46
C ARG A 80 12.48 3.67 25.00
N ALA A 81 11.82 3.71 23.84
CA ALA A 81 11.06 2.58 23.31
C ALA A 81 11.97 1.41 22.92
N CYS A 82 13.08 1.67 22.22
CA CYS A 82 14.06 0.65 21.88
C CYS A 82 14.67 -0.02 23.12
N GLY A 83 14.79 0.71 24.25
CA GLY A 83 15.27 0.13 25.50
C GLY A 83 14.40 -1.00 26.06
N ARG A 84 13.12 -1.01 25.71
CA ARG A 84 12.12 -1.99 26.18
C ARG A 84 11.81 -3.08 25.15
N ALA A 85 12.19 -2.87 23.90
CA ALA A 85 11.90 -3.79 22.80
C ALA A 85 12.95 -4.88 22.68
N ASP A 86 12.56 -6.05 22.21
CA ASP A 86 13.45 -7.14 21.80
C ASP A 86 13.77 -7.07 20.30
N VAL A 87 12.80 -6.65 19.47
CA VAL A 87 12.92 -6.45 18.03
C VAL A 87 12.30 -5.10 17.65
N VAL A 88 12.91 -4.38 16.72
CA VAL A 88 12.39 -3.12 16.18
C VAL A 88 12.02 -3.31 14.70
N HIS A 89 10.75 -3.10 14.37
CA HIS A 89 10.25 -3.13 12.99
C HIS A 89 10.01 -1.71 12.51
N VAL A 90 10.71 -1.29 11.46
CA VAL A 90 10.67 0.06 10.90
C VAL A 90 9.97 0.04 9.54
N MET A 91 8.81 0.71 9.46
CA MET A 91 8.12 0.98 8.19
C MET A 91 8.84 2.12 7.47
N ALA A 92 9.45 1.83 6.33
CA ALA A 92 10.31 2.76 5.61
C ALA A 92 9.76 3.16 4.24
N ASN A 93 10.06 4.39 3.82
CA ASN A 93 9.74 4.94 2.51
C ASN A 93 10.92 5.73 1.95
N SER A 94 10.87 6.13 0.68
CA SER A 94 11.87 6.94 -0.02
C SER A 94 11.96 8.39 0.51
N GLY A 95 12.99 9.10 0.07
CA GLY A 95 13.16 10.54 0.21
C GLY A 95 13.35 10.99 1.66
N TRP A 96 12.82 12.16 1.99
CA TRP A 96 12.96 12.76 3.34
C TRP A 96 12.36 11.89 4.45
N SER A 97 11.37 11.07 4.16
CA SER A 97 10.80 10.12 5.12
C SER A 97 11.85 9.11 5.60
N TRP A 98 12.72 8.65 4.70
CA TRP A 98 13.87 7.80 5.06
C TRP A 98 14.80 8.52 6.03
N HIS A 99 15.27 9.72 5.64
CA HIS A 99 16.32 10.43 6.41
C HIS A 99 15.84 10.92 7.77
N LEU A 100 14.57 11.35 7.87
CA LEU A 100 14.04 11.91 9.11
C LEU A 100 13.46 10.87 10.08
N PHE A 101 13.04 9.70 9.59
CA PHE A 101 12.36 8.72 10.44
C PHE A 101 12.98 7.33 10.40
N ALA A 102 13.17 6.74 9.21
CA ALA A 102 13.65 5.37 9.11
C ALA A 102 15.13 5.26 9.53
N ALA A 103 16.01 6.08 8.98
CA ALA A 103 17.43 6.05 9.32
C ALA A 103 17.68 6.31 10.84
N PRO A 104 17.12 7.35 11.48
CA PRO A 104 17.25 7.52 12.92
C PRO A 104 16.73 6.34 13.73
N ALA A 105 15.63 5.70 13.32
CA ALA A 105 15.10 4.52 14.01
C ALA A 105 16.09 3.34 13.95
N ILE A 106 16.66 3.10 12.77
CA ILE A 106 17.67 2.04 12.57
C ILE A 106 18.89 2.29 13.44
N TRP A 107 19.43 3.51 13.44
CA TRP A 107 20.64 3.83 14.19
C TRP A 107 20.42 3.79 15.70
N VAL A 108 19.31 4.33 16.20
CA VAL A 108 18.99 4.28 17.64
C VAL A 108 18.79 2.83 18.09
N ALA A 109 18.09 2.01 17.32
CA ALA A 109 17.90 0.60 17.64
C ALA A 109 19.24 -0.15 17.66
N ALA A 110 20.12 0.10 16.67
CA ALA A 110 21.45 -0.49 16.61
C ALA A 110 22.32 -0.09 17.82
N TRP A 111 22.34 1.20 18.20
CA TRP A 111 23.04 1.67 19.39
C TRP A 111 22.49 1.09 20.70
N ARG A 112 21.20 0.77 20.72
CA ARG A 112 20.56 0.07 21.84
C ARG A 112 20.75 -1.45 21.77
N GLY A 113 21.52 -1.96 20.80
CA GLY A 113 21.75 -3.39 20.59
C GLY A 113 20.48 -4.15 20.25
N ARG A 114 19.52 -3.55 19.55
CA ARG A 114 18.28 -4.20 19.16
C ARG A 114 18.29 -4.57 17.70
N PRO A 115 17.94 -5.82 17.33
CA PRO A 115 17.84 -6.21 15.94
C PRO A 115 16.70 -5.42 15.25
N VAL A 116 16.97 -5.01 14.00
CA VAL A 116 16.08 -4.16 13.23
C VAL A 116 15.60 -4.90 12.00
N VAL A 117 14.28 -4.96 11.82
CA VAL A 117 13.63 -5.35 10.58
C VAL A 117 13.19 -4.07 9.87
N VAL A 118 13.71 -3.81 8.69
CA VAL A 118 13.30 -2.69 7.85
C VAL A 118 12.31 -3.19 6.81
N ASN A 119 11.08 -2.68 6.86
CA ASN A 119 10.02 -2.99 5.90
C ASN A 119 9.87 -1.80 4.94
N TYR A 120 10.52 -1.89 3.78
CA TYR A 120 10.54 -0.82 2.79
C TYR A 120 9.37 -0.91 1.82
N ARG A 121 8.67 0.23 1.64
CA ARG A 121 7.41 0.30 0.86
C ARG A 121 7.35 1.42 -0.18
N GLY A 122 8.45 2.15 -0.37
CA GLY A 122 8.49 3.28 -1.28
C GLY A 122 8.37 2.89 -2.75
N GLY A 123 7.53 3.61 -3.52
CA GLY A 123 7.31 3.37 -4.94
C GLY A 123 8.52 3.69 -5.82
N GLU A 124 9.29 4.69 -5.43
CA GLU A 124 10.44 5.21 -6.18
C GLU A 124 11.78 4.66 -5.68
N ALA A 125 11.83 3.36 -5.32
CA ALA A 125 13.02 2.76 -4.71
C ALA A 125 14.27 2.86 -5.59
N ASP A 126 14.17 2.56 -6.90
CA ASP A 126 15.32 2.56 -7.80
C ASP A 126 15.92 3.97 -7.94
N SER A 127 15.10 4.96 -8.25
CA SER A 127 15.54 6.35 -8.37
C SER A 127 16.07 6.92 -7.04
N PHE A 128 15.49 6.51 -5.92
CA PHE A 128 15.95 6.88 -4.59
C PHE A 128 17.31 6.25 -4.27
N LEU A 129 17.50 4.97 -4.53
CA LEU A 129 18.76 4.27 -4.30
C LEU A 129 19.86 4.77 -5.24
N GLN A 130 19.56 5.05 -6.51
CA GLN A 130 20.52 5.66 -7.44
C GLN A 130 21.09 6.97 -6.89
N ARG A 131 20.24 7.84 -6.35
CA ARG A 131 20.65 9.16 -5.84
C ARG A 131 21.25 9.13 -4.43
N ALA A 132 20.78 8.22 -3.58
CA ALA A 132 21.05 8.26 -2.14
C ALA A 132 21.77 7.01 -1.59
N ALA A 133 22.19 6.06 -2.42
CA ALA A 133 22.72 4.76 -1.97
C ALA A 133 23.85 4.91 -0.95
N ARG A 134 24.77 5.88 -1.13
CA ARG A 134 25.90 6.14 -0.20
C ARG A 134 25.43 6.47 1.22
N TRP A 135 24.27 7.10 1.37
CA TRP A 135 23.68 7.48 2.65
C TRP A 135 22.75 6.41 3.23
N VAL A 136 22.11 5.63 2.35
CA VAL A 136 21.14 4.61 2.72
C VAL A 136 21.80 3.30 3.11
N ARG A 137 22.82 2.86 2.36
CA ARG A 137 23.55 1.60 2.59
C ARG A 137 24.08 1.42 4.02
N PRO A 138 24.71 2.44 4.65
CA PRO A 138 25.20 2.29 6.03
C PRO A 138 24.10 1.98 7.05
N SER A 139 22.89 2.52 6.83
CA SER A 139 21.72 2.22 7.66
C SER A 139 21.19 0.81 7.38
N LEU A 140 21.04 0.43 6.10
CA LEU A 140 20.55 -0.90 5.73
C LEU A 140 21.47 -2.04 6.14
N ARG A 141 22.80 -1.81 6.14
CA ARG A 141 23.77 -2.80 6.63
C ARG A 141 23.69 -3.08 8.13
N ARG A 142 22.96 -2.24 8.88
CA ARG A 142 22.73 -2.42 10.32
C ARG A 142 21.42 -3.13 10.62
N CYS A 143 20.55 -3.31 9.63
CA CYS A 143 19.34 -4.07 9.86
C CYS A 143 19.61 -5.58 9.82
N ALA A 144 18.95 -6.32 10.71
CA ALA A 144 19.00 -7.78 10.73
C ALA A 144 18.32 -8.36 9.49
N ARG A 145 17.21 -7.72 9.04
CA ARG A 145 16.48 -8.11 7.84
C ARG A 145 15.93 -6.88 7.13
N LEU A 146 16.05 -6.89 5.80
CA LEU A 146 15.37 -5.98 4.90
C LEU A 146 14.20 -6.73 4.26
N VAL A 147 12.99 -6.17 4.40
CA VAL A 147 11.75 -6.75 3.89
C VAL A 147 11.11 -5.79 2.90
N VAL A 148 10.59 -6.35 1.82
CA VAL A 148 9.89 -5.63 0.75
C VAL A 148 8.57 -6.34 0.41
N PRO A 149 7.55 -5.64 -0.11
CA PRO A 149 6.24 -6.25 -0.35
C PRO A 149 6.14 -7.06 -1.65
N SER A 150 7.10 -6.95 -2.57
CA SER A 150 7.00 -7.60 -3.89
C SER A 150 8.36 -7.99 -4.45
N GLY A 151 8.38 -8.98 -5.34
CA GLY A 151 9.57 -9.38 -6.11
C GLY A 151 10.12 -8.26 -6.98
N PHE A 152 9.28 -7.29 -7.39
CA PHE A 152 9.75 -6.09 -8.07
C PHE A 152 10.75 -5.30 -7.20
N LEU A 153 10.37 -5.00 -5.96
CA LEU A 153 11.28 -4.28 -5.05
C LEU A 153 12.48 -5.16 -4.64
N GLU A 154 12.30 -6.46 -4.47
CA GLU A 154 13.42 -7.38 -4.24
C GLU A 154 14.46 -7.25 -5.36
N ALA A 155 14.05 -7.30 -6.63
CA ALA A 155 14.93 -7.13 -7.78
C ALA A 155 15.61 -5.74 -7.80
N VAL A 156 14.87 -4.67 -7.45
CA VAL A 156 15.42 -3.32 -7.34
C VAL A 156 16.51 -3.28 -6.27
N PHE A 157 16.27 -3.82 -5.08
CA PHE A 157 17.27 -3.82 -4.01
C PHE A 157 18.47 -4.73 -4.34
N ALA A 158 18.23 -5.89 -4.96
CA ALA A 158 19.29 -6.81 -5.41
C ALA A 158 20.23 -6.14 -6.42
N LYS A 159 19.71 -5.37 -7.38
CA LYS A 159 20.49 -4.56 -8.34
C LYS A 159 21.46 -3.60 -7.63
N HIS A 160 21.11 -3.13 -6.44
CA HIS A 160 21.97 -2.27 -5.62
C HIS A 160 22.81 -3.05 -4.61
N GLY A 161 22.90 -4.40 -4.68
CA GLY A 161 23.68 -5.24 -3.77
C GLY A 161 23.12 -5.28 -2.34
N LEU A 162 21.81 -5.16 -2.19
CA LEU A 162 21.07 -5.17 -0.93
C LEU A 162 20.02 -6.29 -0.96
N PRO A 163 20.34 -7.49 -0.45
CA PRO A 163 19.37 -8.60 -0.45
C PRO A 163 18.16 -8.23 0.43
N ALA A 164 16.99 -8.55 -0.05
CA ALA A 164 15.74 -8.30 0.63
C ALA A 164 14.86 -9.56 0.63
N HIS A 165 14.02 -9.71 1.66
CA HIS A 165 13.03 -10.77 1.76
C HIS A 165 11.66 -10.24 1.32
N VAL A 166 10.93 -11.03 0.53
CA VAL A 166 9.57 -10.65 0.12
C VAL A 166 8.59 -11.10 1.19
N VAL A 167 7.89 -10.14 1.80
CA VAL A 167 6.69 -10.40 2.62
C VAL A 167 5.59 -9.46 2.12
N PRO A 168 4.55 -10.01 1.48
CA PRO A 168 3.56 -9.20 0.77
C PRO A 168 2.67 -8.39 1.70
N ASN A 169 1.94 -7.44 1.11
CA ASN A 169 0.86 -6.72 1.79
C ASN A 169 -0.24 -7.70 2.19
N ILE A 170 -0.92 -7.38 3.29
CA ILE A 170 -2.01 -8.18 3.82
C ILE A 170 -3.33 -7.53 3.40
N VAL A 171 -4.26 -8.32 2.88
CA VAL A 171 -5.63 -7.89 2.63
C VAL A 171 -6.55 -8.36 3.77
N ASP A 172 -7.47 -7.49 4.16
CA ASP A 172 -8.49 -7.75 5.17
C ASP A 172 -9.72 -8.41 4.52
N THR A 173 -9.68 -9.73 4.40
CA THR A 173 -10.77 -10.51 3.77
C THR A 173 -12.03 -10.61 4.63
N ALA A 174 -12.00 -10.22 5.89
CA ALA A 174 -13.22 -10.10 6.69
C ALA A 174 -14.06 -8.89 6.24
N ARG A 175 -13.38 -7.82 5.82
CA ARG A 175 -14.00 -6.58 5.34
C ARG A 175 -14.20 -6.58 3.81
N PHE A 176 -13.13 -6.86 3.05
CA PHE A 176 -13.14 -6.95 1.59
C PHE A 176 -13.49 -8.38 1.19
N ARG A 177 -14.74 -8.63 0.92
CA ARG A 177 -15.28 -9.93 0.54
C ARG A 177 -16.41 -9.77 -0.48
N PRO A 178 -16.66 -10.78 -1.32
CA PRO A 178 -17.79 -10.75 -2.23
C PRO A 178 -19.11 -10.71 -1.44
N GLU A 179 -20.04 -9.90 -1.89
CA GLU A 179 -21.43 -9.89 -1.42
C GLU A 179 -22.36 -9.79 -2.63
N PRO A 180 -23.63 -10.21 -2.50
CA PRO A 180 -24.62 -10.01 -3.56
C PRO A 180 -24.69 -8.53 -3.95
N LYS A 181 -24.56 -8.25 -5.24
CA LYS A 181 -24.67 -6.87 -5.74
C LYS A 181 -26.11 -6.39 -5.62
N PRO A 182 -26.32 -5.09 -5.30
CA PRO A 182 -27.61 -4.44 -5.55
C PRO A 182 -28.01 -4.59 -7.02
N ALA A 183 -29.31 -4.43 -7.31
CA ALA A 183 -29.84 -4.53 -8.68
C ALA A 183 -29.00 -3.71 -9.69
N PRO A 184 -28.85 -4.22 -10.93
CA PRO A 184 -27.94 -3.64 -11.91
C PRO A 184 -28.33 -2.20 -12.27
N GLY A 185 -27.40 -1.29 -12.06
CA GLY A 185 -27.52 0.14 -12.42
C GLY A 185 -26.42 0.57 -13.38
N GLY A 186 -26.25 -0.12 -14.52
CA GLY A 186 -25.19 0.13 -15.50
C GLY A 186 -23.81 -0.40 -15.06
N PHE A 187 -22.84 -0.38 -15.98
CA PHE A 187 -21.47 -0.85 -15.74
C PHE A 187 -20.68 0.14 -14.85
N HIS A 188 -20.24 -0.29 -13.68
CA HIS A 188 -19.62 0.56 -12.68
C HIS A 188 -18.09 0.38 -12.60
N VAL A 189 -17.35 1.40 -13.02
CA VAL A 189 -15.90 1.51 -12.92
C VAL A 189 -15.52 2.19 -11.60
N LEU A 190 -14.65 1.58 -10.82
CA LEU A 190 -14.07 2.16 -9.61
C LEU A 190 -12.61 2.56 -9.84
N VAL A 191 -12.24 3.77 -9.48
CA VAL A 191 -10.85 4.22 -9.34
C VAL A 191 -10.60 4.49 -7.86
N ALA A 192 -9.75 3.67 -7.23
CA ALA A 192 -9.46 3.73 -5.78
C ALA A 192 -7.99 4.10 -5.53
N ARG A 193 -7.64 5.36 -5.79
CA ARG A 193 -6.26 5.88 -5.69
C ARG A 193 -6.24 7.31 -5.15
N ASN A 194 -5.14 7.67 -4.48
CA ASN A 194 -4.88 9.08 -4.20
C ASN A 194 -4.83 9.89 -5.50
N LEU A 195 -5.23 11.17 -5.42
CA LEU A 195 -5.22 12.08 -6.58
C LEU A 195 -3.87 12.78 -6.68
N GLU A 196 -2.84 11.98 -7.03
CA GLU A 196 -1.45 12.40 -7.19
C GLU A 196 -0.98 12.09 -8.62
N PRO A 197 -0.03 12.86 -9.19
CA PRO A 197 0.41 12.68 -10.58
C PRO A 197 0.87 11.27 -10.92
N ILE A 198 1.51 10.58 -9.97
CA ILE A 198 2.04 9.22 -10.14
C ILE A 198 0.96 8.16 -10.41
N TYR A 199 -0.30 8.44 -10.06
CA TYR A 199 -1.42 7.52 -10.25
C TYR A 199 -2.22 7.77 -11.52
N ASP A 200 -1.88 8.80 -12.30
CA ASP A 200 -2.43 9.14 -13.62
C ASP A 200 -3.95 8.98 -13.77
N ASN A 201 -4.68 9.50 -12.77
CA ASN A 201 -6.14 9.47 -12.79
C ASN A 201 -6.71 10.25 -14.01
N ALA A 202 -5.91 11.09 -14.66
CA ALA A 202 -6.29 11.78 -15.87
C ALA A 202 -6.49 10.81 -17.05
N SER A 203 -5.62 9.81 -17.21
CA SER A 203 -5.80 8.76 -18.22
C SER A 203 -7.03 7.90 -17.94
N ALA A 204 -7.36 7.64 -16.66
CA ALA A 204 -8.61 6.96 -16.31
C ALA A 204 -9.86 7.75 -16.74
N LEU A 205 -9.85 9.08 -16.58
CA LEU A 205 -10.96 9.94 -17.04
C LEU A 205 -11.05 9.96 -18.59
N ARG A 206 -9.93 10.04 -19.31
CA ARG A 206 -9.92 9.97 -20.78
C ARG A 206 -10.42 8.61 -21.27
N ALA A 207 -10.00 7.53 -20.61
CA ALA A 207 -10.53 6.18 -20.91
C ALA A 207 -12.04 6.13 -20.71
N MET A 208 -12.57 6.70 -19.62
CA MET A 208 -14.02 6.72 -19.36
C MET A 208 -14.80 7.49 -20.45
N ALA A 209 -14.26 8.61 -20.95
CA ALA A 209 -14.88 9.33 -22.06
C ALA A 209 -15.03 8.45 -23.30
N ARG A 210 -14.03 7.61 -23.60
CA ARG A 210 -14.09 6.63 -24.72
C ARG A 210 -15.07 5.48 -24.41
N VAL A 211 -15.13 5.02 -23.16
CA VAL A 211 -16.07 3.94 -22.74
C VAL A 211 -17.50 4.37 -23.00
N LEU A 212 -17.88 5.60 -22.63
CA LEU A 212 -19.25 6.10 -22.79
C LEU A 212 -19.74 6.14 -24.23
N THR A 213 -18.86 6.18 -25.23
CA THR A 213 -19.27 6.09 -26.65
C THR A 213 -19.79 4.73 -27.05
N GLN A 214 -19.46 3.66 -26.29
CA GLN A 214 -19.84 2.27 -26.59
C GLN A 214 -20.70 1.65 -25.47
N VAL A 215 -20.64 2.19 -24.26
CA VAL A 215 -21.42 1.77 -23.07
C VAL A 215 -22.00 3.03 -22.42
N PRO A 216 -23.07 3.60 -22.97
CA PRO A 216 -23.59 4.91 -22.55
C PRO A 216 -24.11 4.97 -21.10
N ASP A 217 -24.49 3.83 -20.52
CA ASP A 217 -24.96 3.68 -19.14
C ASP A 217 -23.83 3.40 -18.14
N ALA A 218 -22.57 3.38 -18.60
CA ALA A 218 -21.43 3.19 -17.72
C ALA A 218 -21.25 4.40 -16.78
N ARG A 219 -20.83 4.12 -15.58
CA ARG A 219 -20.52 5.14 -14.55
C ARG A 219 -19.16 4.89 -13.92
N MET A 220 -18.53 5.95 -13.45
CA MET A 220 -17.25 5.86 -12.72
C MET A 220 -17.36 6.54 -11.36
N THR A 221 -16.78 5.89 -10.34
CA THR A 221 -16.53 6.54 -9.04
C THR A 221 -15.03 6.66 -8.81
N VAL A 222 -14.57 7.87 -8.56
CA VAL A 222 -13.18 8.18 -8.19
C VAL A 222 -13.11 8.38 -6.68
N ALA A 223 -12.54 7.42 -5.96
CA ALA A 223 -12.40 7.43 -4.51
C ALA A 223 -10.95 7.73 -4.12
N GLY A 224 -10.73 8.90 -3.57
CA GLY A 224 -9.43 9.37 -3.14
C GLY A 224 -9.38 10.89 -2.97
N SER A 225 -8.28 11.37 -2.43
CA SER A 225 -7.99 12.81 -2.30
C SER A 225 -6.52 13.06 -2.62
N GLY A 226 -6.20 14.28 -3.02
CA GLY A 226 -4.82 14.64 -3.34
C GLY A 226 -4.73 15.99 -4.06
N PRO A 227 -3.52 16.46 -4.36
CA PRO A 227 -3.29 17.77 -4.97
C PRO A 227 -3.90 17.94 -6.37
N GLU A 228 -4.16 16.83 -7.08
CA GLU A 228 -4.74 16.83 -8.42
C GLU A 228 -6.27 16.95 -8.43
N ALA A 229 -6.96 17.02 -7.27
CA ALA A 229 -8.41 16.93 -7.19
C ALA A 229 -9.12 17.97 -8.07
N GLU A 230 -8.76 19.24 -7.94
CA GLU A 230 -9.38 20.32 -8.72
C GLU A 230 -9.12 20.18 -10.22
N ARG A 231 -7.87 19.84 -10.60
CA ARG A 231 -7.49 19.62 -11.99
C ARG A 231 -8.25 18.47 -12.64
N LEU A 232 -8.45 17.36 -11.89
CA LEU A 232 -9.18 16.20 -12.38
C LEU A 232 -10.68 16.46 -12.50
N GLN A 233 -11.26 17.23 -11.59
CA GLN A 233 -12.67 17.66 -11.68
C GLN A 233 -12.88 18.56 -12.90
N ALA A 234 -11.99 19.54 -13.12
CA ALA A 234 -12.04 20.38 -14.33
C ALA A 234 -11.89 19.56 -15.62
N LEU A 235 -10.96 18.59 -15.64
CA LEU A 235 -10.80 17.69 -16.79
C LEU A 235 -12.06 16.86 -17.06
N ALA A 236 -12.71 16.34 -16.02
CA ALA A 236 -13.97 15.60 -16.17
C ALA A 236 -15.08 16.47 -16.78
N GLN A 237 -15.18 17.74 -16.37
CA GLN A 237 -16.12 18.70 -16.98
C GLN A 237 -15.78 18.98 -18.46
N GLN A 238 -14.50 19.23 -18.79
CA GLN A 238 -14.06 19.43 -20.17
C GLN A 238 -14.34 18.24 -21.09
N LEU A 239 -14.25 17.03 -20.54
CA LEU A 239 -14.56 15.79 -21.25
C LEU A 239 -16.08 15.46 -21.28
N GLY A 240 -16.95 16.31 -20.71
CA GLY A 240 -18.38 16.09 -20.65
C GLY A 240 -18.84 14.97 -19.71
N LEU A 241 -18.02 14.59 -18.73
CA LEU A 241 -18.23 13.42 -17.86
C LEU A 241 -19.05 13.71 -16.60
N SER A 242 -19.54 14.92 -16.40
CA SER A 242 -20.20 15.34 -15.14
C SER A 242 -21.43 14.48 -14.78
N HIS A 243 -22.07 13.87 -15.78
CA HIS A 243 -23.24 13.00 -15.58
C HIS A 243 -22.86 11.55 -15.23
N ALA A 244 -21.64 11.11 -15.54
CA ALA A 244 -21.20 9.72 -15.41
C ALA A 244 -20.09 9.51 -14.39
N VAL A 245 -19.36 10.57 -13.99
CA VAL A 245 -18.21 10.48 -13.07
C VAL A 245 -18.52 11.17 -11.75
N ARG A 246 -18.40 10.43 -10.65
CA ARG A 246 -18.55 10.92 -9.29
C ARG A 246 -17.21 10.90 -8.55
N PHE A 247 -16.78 12.03 -8.03
CA PHE A 247 -15.65 12.12 -7.10
C PHE A 247 -16.15 11.94 -5.66
N ALA A 248 -15.81 10.81 -5.05
CA ALA A 248 -16.28 10.45 -3.71
C ALA A 248 -15.40 11.04 -2.59
N GLY A 249 -14.26 11.64 -2.93
CA GLY A 249 -13.30 12.11 -1.94
C GLY A 249 -12.65 10.96 -1.17
N ARG A 250 -12.11 11.27 0.01
CA ARG A 250 -11.52 10.26 0.89
C ARG A 250 -12.62 9.53 1.64
N LEU A 251 -12.62 8.21 1.53
CA LEU A 251 -13.52 7.32 2.24
C LEU A 251 -12.79 6.59 3.37
N ASP A 252 -13.51 6.20 4.40
CA ASP A 252 -13.03 5.26 5.40
C ASP A 252 -13.02 3.82 4.86
N ARG A 253 -12.57 2.86 5.67
CA ARG A 253 -12.40 1.48 5.21
C ARG A 253 -13.74 0.76 4.96
N GLU A 254 -14.78 1.07 5.72
CA GLU A 254 -16.12 0.47 5.53
C GLU A 254 -16.77 1.01 4.25
N ALA A 255 -16.80 2.33 4.08
CA ALA A 255 -17.32 2.96 2.87
C ALA A 255 -16.54 2.52 1.60
N MET A 256 -15.22 2.26 1.72
CA MET A 256 -14.44 1.68 0.62
C MET A 256 -14.87 0.25 0.31
N ALA A 257 -15.10 -0.59 1.32
CA ALA A 257 -15.57 -1.96 1.10
C ALA A 257 -16.96 -1.97 0.43
N ASP A 258 -17.88 -1.09 0.88
CA ASP A 258 -19.17 -0.89 0.24
C ASP A 258 -19.04 -0.49 -1.23
N LEU A 259 -18.10 0.37 -1.53
CA LEU A 259 -17.87 0.84 -2.89
C LEU A 259 -17.29 -0.27 -3.80
N TYR A 260 -16.37 -1.09 -3.29
CA TYR A 260 -15.91 -2.28 -4.03
C TYR A 260 -17.07 -3.24 -4.32
N ARG A 261 -17.95 -3.51 -3.36
CA ARG A 261 -19.12 -4.38 -3.57
C ARG A 261 -20.07 -3.89 -4.67
N GLN A 262 -20.13 -2.58 -4.88
CA GLN A 262 -20.94 -1.96 -5.93
C GLN A 262 -20.27 -1.94 -7.30
N ALA A 263 -18.95 -2.04 -7.36
CA ALA A 263 -18.18 -1.94 -8.59
C ALA A 263 -18.21 -3.23 -9.43
N ASP A 264 -18.17 -3.10 -10.74
CA ASP A 264 -17.98 -4.21 -11.70
C ASP A 264 -16.52 -4.42 -12.00
N VAL A 265 -15.76 -3.32 -12.06
CA VAL A 265 -14.33 -3.32 -12.37
C VAL A 265 -13.61 -2.24 -11.60
N LEU A 266 -12.41 -2.58 -11.10
CA LEU A 266 -11.42 -1.60 -10.65
C LEU A 266 -10.55 -1.20 -11.84
N LEU A 267 -10.37 0.11 -12.06
CA LEU A 267 -9.36 0.66 -12.96
C LEU A 267 -8.22 1.27 -12.15
N ASN A 268 -6.99 0.79 -12.37
CA ASN A 268 -5.77 1.35 -11.82
C ASN A 268 -4.87 1.86 -12.96
N ALA A 269 -4.73 3.17 -13.10
CA ALA A 269 -3.98 3.81 -14.17
C ALA A 269 -2.56 4.23 -13.79
N SER A 270 -2.05 3.76 -12.65
CA SER A 270 -0.77 4.18 -12.05
C SER A 270 0.40 4.10 -13.04
N LEU A 271 1.28 5.11 -13.03
CA LEU A 271 2.55 5.11 -13.78
C LEU A 271 3.64 4.32 -13.05
N VAL A 272 3.57 4.26 -11.73
CA VAL A 272 4.48 3.49 -10.86
C VAL A 272 3.68 2.92 -9.70
N ASP A 273 3.87 1.65 -9.42
CA ASP A 273 3.30 1.00 -8.24
C ASP A 273 4.16 -0.19 -7.80
N ASN A 274 4.21 -0.47 -6.49
CA ASN A 274 4.96 -1.60 -5.97
C ASN A 274 4.05 -2.79 -5.67
N MET A 275 3.04 -2.54 -4.88
CA MET A 275 2.04 -3.52 -4.46
C MET A 275 0.76 -2.77 -4.07
N PRO A 276 -0.07 -2.40 -5.05
CA PRO A 276 -1.28 -1.62 -4.80
C PRO A 276 -2.30 -2.40 -3.97
N ASN A 277 -2.61 -1.90 -2.78
CA ASN A 277 -3.63 -2.51 -1.93
C ASN A 277 -5.00 -2.51 -2.61
N SER A 278 -5.29 -1.51 -3.44
CA SER A 278 -6.55 -1.43 -4.19
C SER A 278 -6.80 -2.63 -5.10
N LEU A 279 -5.75 -3.23 -5.70
CA LEU A 279 -5.89 -4.45 -6.48
C LEU A 279 -6.25 -5.64 -5.59
N LEU A 280 -5.55 -5.77 -4.44
CA LEU A 280 -5.84 -6.85 -3.48
C LEU A 280 -7.24 -6.73 -2.89
N GLU A 281 -7.67 -5.51 -2.56
CA GLU A 281 -9.00 -5.21 -2.04
C GLU A 281 -10.09 -5.49 -3.08
N ALA A 282 -9.86 -5.12 -4.36
CA ALA A 282 -10.78 -5.43 -5.46
C ALA A 282 -10.91 -6.94 -5.68
N MET A 283 -9.79 -7.66 -5.82
CA MET A 283 -9.78 -9.11 -5.99
C MET A 283 -10.46 -9.81 -4.80
N ALA A 284 -10.18 -9.38 -3.56
CA ALA A 284 -10.80 -9.91 -2.36
C ALA A 284 -12.32 -9.66 -2.32
N SER A 285 -12.78 -8.54 -2.88
CA SER A 285 -14.20 -8.20 -3.01
C SER A 285 -14.87 -8.86 -4.22
N GLY A 286 -14.15 -9.68 -4.99
CA GLY A 286 -14.66 -10.31 -6.20
C GLY A 286 -14.96 -9.29 -7.32
N VAL A 287 -14.13 -8.27 -7.47
CA VAL A 287 -14.21 -7.24 -8.51
C VAL A 287 -13.15 -7.53 -9.58
N ALA A 288 -13.53 -7.47 -10.85
CA ALA A 288 -12.57 -7.59 -11.94
C ALA A 288 -11.58 -6.41 -11.93
N VAL A 289 -10.37 -6.62 -12.43
CA VAL A 289 -9.31 -5.61 -12.39
C VAL A 289 -8.82 -5.31 -13.81
N VAL A 290 -8.77 -4.01 -14.14
CA VAL A 290 -7.97 -3.44 -15.25
C VAL A 290 -6.87 -2.61 -14.60
N SER A 291 -5.62 -2.88 -14.93
CA SER A 291 -4.48 -2.16 -14.36
C SER A 291 -3.39 -1.93 -15.40
N THR A 292 -2.63 -0.87 -15.19
CA THR A 292 -1.37 -0.70 -15.92
C THR A 292 -0.36 -1.76 -15.51
N ASN A 293 0.44 -2.22 -16.50
CA ASN A 293 1.49 -3.22 -16.32
C ASN A 293 2.79 -2.55 -15.83
N VAL A 294 2.81 -2.06 -14.59
CA VAL A 294 3.94 -1.30 -14.02
C VAL A 294 4.45 -1.91 -12.72
N GLY A 295 5.75 -1.81 -12.52
CA GLY A 295 6.41 -2.13 -11.25
C GLY A 295 6.05 -3.50 -10.70
N GLY A 296 5.41 -3.52 -9.53
CA GLY A 296 5.02 -4.75 -8.84
C GLY A 296 3.66 -5.32 -9.25
N VAL A 297 2.90 -4.66 -10.13
CA VAL A 297 1.58 -5.14 -10.57
C VAL A 297 1.65 -6.55 -11.19
N PRO A 298 2.61 -6.87 -12.10
CA PRO A 298 2.72 -8.22 -12.66
C PRO A 298 3.04 -9.33 -11.65
N TYR A 299 3.52 -8.98 -10.46
CA TYR A 299 3.76 -9.95 -9.38
C TYR A 299 2.47 -10.28 -8.60
N ILE A 300 1.44 -9.45 -8.75
CA ILE A 300 0.14 -9.61 -8.07
C ILE A 300 -0.88 -10.20 -9.04
N ALA A 301 -0.89 -9.73 -10.29
CA ALA A 301 -1.91 -9.98 -11.28
C ALA A 301 -1.28 -10.48 -12.59
N GLN A 302 -1.89 -11.49 -13.19
CA GLN A 302 -1.50 -12.07 -14.47
C GLN A 302 -2.48 -11.62 -15.55
N ASP A 303 -1.93 -11.11 -16.66
CA ASP A 303 -2.74 -10.62 -17.76
C ASP A 303 -3.61 -11.71 -18.39
N GLY A 304 -4.87 -11.40 -18.64
CA GLY A 304 -5.86 -12.33 -19.20
C GLY A 304 -6.35 -13.42 -18.22
N GLU A 305 -5.70 -13.60 -17.07
CA GLU A 305 -6.06 -14.62 -16.08
C GLU A 305 -6.73 -14.04 -14.84
N THR A 306 -6.06 -13.10 -14.15
CA THR A 306 -6.56 -12.49 -12.90
C THR A 306 -6.85 -10.99 -13.03
N ALA A 307 -6.36 -10.36 -14.11
CA ALA A 307 -6.62 -8.98 -14.47
C ALA A 307 -6.46 -8.77 -15.98
N CYS A 308 -6.90 -7.63 -16.49
CA CYS A 308 -6.46 -7.11 -17.78
C CYS A 308 -5.33 -6.11 -17.53
N LEU A 309 -4.14 -6.39 -18.04
CA LEU A 309 -2.98 -5.49 -17.92
C LEU A 309 -2.78 -4.70 -19.21
N VAL A 310 -2.60 -3.39 -19.08
CA VAL A 310 -2.47 -2.46 -20.21
C VAL A 310 -1.21 -1.61 -20.08
N PRO A 311 -0.67 -1.04 -21.14
CA PRO A 311 0.45 -0.11 -21.06
C PRO A 311 0.12 1.12 -20.21
N PRO A 312 1.08 1.68 -19.43
CA PRO A 312 0.88 2.92 -18.69
C PRO A 312 0.68 4.10 -19.64
N GLY A 313 -0.22 5.02 -19.27
CA GLY A 313 -0.55 6.21 -20.08
C GLY A 313 -1.42 5.94 -21.31
N ASP A 314 -1.75 4.68 -21.62
CA ASP A 314 -2.59 4.31 -22.76
C ASP A 314 -4.08 4.25 -22.37
N ASP A 315 -4.74 5.42 -22.44
CA ASP A 315 -6.17 5.55 -22.18
C ASP A 315 -7.05 4.81 -23.21
N GLY A 316 -6.53 4.59 -24.42
CA GLY A 316 -7.19 3.78 -25.45
C GLY A 316 -7.26 2.30 -25.07
N ALA A 317 -6.11 1.72 -24.66
CA ALA A 317 -6.04 0.33 -24.19
C ALA A 317 -6.89 0.12 -22.89
N MET A 318 -6.86 1.09 -21.96
CA MET A 318 -7.73 1.07 -20.79
C MET A 318 -9.21 1.03 -21.18
N ALA A 319 -9.63 1.91 -22.11
CA ALA A 319 -11.01 1.96 -22.58
C ALA A 319 -11.43 0.65 -23.25
N GLN A 320 -10.61 0.09 -24.14
CA GLN A 320 -10.88 -1.18 -24.81
C GLN A 320 -11.03 -2.34 -23.80
N ALA A 321 -10.18 -2.40 -22.77
CA ALA A 321 -10.29 -3.41 -21.72
C ALA A 321 -11.60 -3.25 -20.94
N LEU A 322 -11.97 -2.03 -20.57
CA LEU A 322 -13.24 -1.74 -19.87
C LEU A 322 -14.47 -2.09 -20.70
N VAL A 323 -14.48 -1.72 -21.99
CA VAL A 323 -15.59 -2.05 -22.92
C VAL A 323 -15.74 -3.56 -23.07
N ARG A 324 -14.64 -4.31 -23.28
CA ARG A 324 -14.69 -5.78 -23.32
C ARG A 324 -15.32 -6.36 -22.04
N LEU A 325 -14.90 -5.89 -20.86
CA LEU A 325 -15.46 -6.39 -19.60
C LEU A 325 -16.92 -5.95 -19.37
N ALA A 326 -17.35 -4.84 -19.95
CA ALA A 326 -18.76 -4.44 -19.94
C ALA A 326 -19.62 -5.37 -20.79
N GLN A 327 -19.14 -5.74 -21.98
CA GLN A 327 -19.86 -6.53 -22.98
C GLN A 327 -19.72 -8.05 -22.80
N ASP A 328 -18.59 -8.52 -22.25
CA ASP A 328 -18.32 -9.95 -22.00
C ASP A 328 -18.39 -10.27 -20.48
N ALA A 329 -19.59 -10.62 -20.03
CA ALA A 329 -19.83 -11.01 -18.64
C ALA A 329 -19.04 -12.29 -18.26
N ALA A 330 -18.88 -13.23 -19.20
CA ALA A 330 -18.16 -14.48 -18.93
C ALA A 330 -16.66 -14.22 -18.69
N GLN A 331 -16.04 -13.35 -19.49
CA GLN A 331 -14.66 -12.94 -19.25
C GLN A 331 -14.52 -12.19 -17.91
N ARG A 332 -15.44 -11.26 -17.62
CA ARG A 332 -15.45 -10.53 -16.35
C ARG A 332 -15.57 -11.47 -15.16
N ASP A 333 -16.46 -12.46 -15.21
CA ASP A 333 -16.65 -13.42 -14.12
C ASP A 333 -15.44 -14.35 -13.97
N ARG A 334 -14.80 -14.77 -15.06
CA ARG A 334 -13.55 -15.55 -15.00
C ARG A 334 -12.45 -14.78 -14.27
N LEU A 335 -12.23 -13.50 -14.61
CA LEU A 335 -11.24 -12.66 -13.92
C LEU A 335 -11.55 -12.48 -12.42
N ARG A 336 -12.83 -12.32 -12.08
CA ARG A 336 -13.30 -12.22 -10.70
C ARG A 336 -12.98 -13.49 -9.90
N VAL A 337 -13.32 -14.65 -10.42
CA VAL A 337 -13.09 -15.96 -9.77
C VAL A 337 -11.59 -16.21 -9.59
N ASN A 338 -10.82 -15.99 -10.64
CA ASN A 338 -9.37 -16.18 -10.59
C ASN A 338 -8.68 -15.17 -9.66
N GLY A 339 -9.10 -13.91 -9.68
CA GLY A 339 -8.59 -12.88 -8.78
C GLY A 339 -8.87 -13.21 -7.31
N LEU A 340 -10.08 -13.68 -7.01
CA LEU A 340 -10.46 -14.11 -5.67
C LEU A 340 -9.63 -15.32 -5.18
N ALA A 341 -9.35 -16.28 -6.06
CA ALA A 341 -8.47 -17.40 -5.74
C ALA A 341 -7.02 -16.92 -5.51
N ALA A 342 -6.52 -16.02 -6.38
CA ALA A 342 -5.16 -15.51 -6.28
C ALA A 342 -4.90 -14.69 -5.00
N VAL A 343 -5.92 -14.01 -4.48
CA VAL A 343 -5.78 -13.16 -3.28
C VAL A 343 -5.57 -13.97 -2.00
N ALA A 344 -5.85 -15.27 -1.99
CA ALA A 344 -5.68 -16.14 -0.82
C ALA A 344 -4.25 -16.09 -0.24
N ARG A 345 -3.23 -15.95 -1.09
CA ARG A 345 -1.81 -15.84 -0.68
C ARG A 345 -1.46 -14.54 0.04
N TYR A 346 -2.35 -13.57 0.05
CA TYR A 346 -2.19 -12.26 0.70
C TYR A 346 -3.05 -12.12 1.96
N THR A 347 -3.68 -13.20 2.40
CA THR A 347 -4.42 -13.24 3.67
C THR A 347 -3.49 -13.38 4.86
N TRP A 348 -3.94 -12.98 6.05
CA TRP A 348 -3.12 -13.12 7.25
C TRP A 348 -2.64 -14.55 7.51
N PRO A 349 -3.47 -15.60 7.39
CA PRO A 349 -2.99 -16.97 7.56
C PRO A 349 -1.83 -17.37 6.64
N ALA A 350 -1.76 -16.82 5.41
CA ALA A 350 -0.68 -17.09 4.48
C ALA A 350 0.57 -16.24 4.73
N VAL A 351 0.41 -15.02 5.25
CA VAL A 351 1.51 -14.07 5.44
C VAL A 351 2.10 -14.13 6.86
N ALA A 352 1.32 -14.51 7.87
CA ALA A 352 1.76 -14.61 9.26
C ALA A 352 3.01 -15.47 9.47
N PRO A 353 3.13 -16.68 8.87
CA PRO A 353 4.32 -17.50 9.00
C PRO A 353 5.58 -16.81 8.46
N GLN A 354 5.46 -16.03 7.40
CA GLN A 354 6.59 -15.30 6.80
C GLN A 354 7.10 -14.21 7.77
N TRP A 355 6.19 -13.47 8.43
CA TRP A 355 6.57 -12.51 9.48
C TRP A 355 7.18 -13.18 10.69
N ALA A 356 6.65 -14.32 11.12
CA ALA A 356 7.21 -15.07 12.24
C ALA A 356 8.66 -15.50 11.95
N THR A 357 8.94 -16.01 10.75
CA THR A 357 10.29 -16.36 10.31
C THR A 357 11.21 -15.14 10.31
N VAL A 358 10.79 -14.01 9.72
CA VAL A 358 11.59 -12.77 9.68
C VAL A 358 11.97 -12.29 11.09
N TYR A 359 11.02 -12.30 12.03
CA TYR A 359 11.31 -11.87 13.40
C TYR A 359 12.19 -12.87 14.16
N ALA A 360 11.97 -14.17 13.98
CA ALA A 360 12.81 -15.21 14.59
C ALA A 360 14.26 -15.11 14.11
N GLU A 361 14.48 -14.95 12.81
CA GLU A 361 15.79 -14.74 12.22
C GLU A 361 16.45 -13.42 12.68
N ALA A 362 15.66 -12.36 12.85
CA ALA A 362 16.16 -11.10 13.38
C ALA A 362 16.62 -11.24 14.83
N LEU A 363 15.92 -12.01 15.65
CA LEU A 363 16.32 -12.31 17.03
C LEU A 363 17.61 -13.16 17.08
N ALA A 364 17.70 -14.17 16.20
CA ALA A 364 18.88 -15.05 16.12
C ALA A 364 20.17 -14.31 15.66
N SER A 365 20.03 -13.27 14.83
CA SER A 365 21.17 -12.48 14.35
C SER A 365 21.88 -11.67 15.44
N ARG A 366 21.32 -11.64 16.66
CA ARG A 366 21.86 -10.97 17.84
C ARG A 366 22.74 -11.89 18.70
N ALA A 367 22.59 -13.19 18.53
CA ALA A 367 23.40 -14.20 19.22
C ALA A 367 24.74 -14.38 18.53
#